data_d945952d85c1279826797adcd2412e8c
#
_entry.id   d945952d85c1279826797adcd2412e8c
#
_cell.length_a   1.000
_cell.length_b   1.000
_cell.length_c   1.000
_cell.angle_alpha   90.00
_cell.angle_beta   90.00
_cell.angle_gamma   90.00
#
_symmetry.space_group_name_H-M   'P 1'
#
loop_
_entity.id
_entity.type
_entity.pdbx_description
1 polymer ?
#
loop_
_entity_poly.entity_id
_entity_poly.type
_entity_poly.pdbx_seq_one_letter_code
_entity_poly.pdbx_strand_id
1 'polypeptide(L)'
;MILKDSLLTLLKEKQMAAITVKELCELADVNRSTFYAHYLDLYDLLAQIEDELIEELNMYLSTYNFTKEKEALQMTEKLLEYLATRQDECKTLLNENSDSSFQKKVEDVAHQFIMKNWMAVNRLDQNFSEYLSAFIVSGSIQMMKMWINNGMDKSPK
;
A
#
# COMPACT_ATOMS: atom_id res chain seq x y z
N MET A 1 15.29 8.12 6.05
CA MET A 1 15.49 8.07 4.60
C MET A 1 16.43 6.93 4.23
N ILE A 2 17.73 6.99 4.48
CA ILE A 2 18.70 5.96 4.02
C ILE A 2 18.34 4.51 4.43
N LEU A 3 17.97 4.27 5.67
CA LEU A 3 17.59 2.91 6.13
C LEU A 3 16.33 2.37 5.45
N LYS A 4 15.33 3.22 5.18
CA LYS A 4 14.10 2.85 4.46
C LYS A 4 14.40 2.45 3.03
N ASP A 5 15.18 3.26 2.32
CA ASP A 5 15.56 3.01 0.92
C ASP A 5 16.41 1.73 0.80
N SER A 6 17.30 1.49 1.78
CA SER A 6 18.10 0.26 1.86
C SER A 6 17.25 -0.98 2.13
N LEU A 7 16.25 -0.91 3.01
CA LEU A 7 15.34 -2.02 3.25
C LEU A 7 14.51 -2.36 1.99
N LEU A 8 13.96 -1.35 1.34
CA LEU A 8 13.21 -1.54 0.10
C LEU A 8 14.09 -2.13 -1.02
N THR A 9 15.37 -1.75 -1.06
CA THR A 9 16.33 -2.34 -2.00
C THR A 9 16.55 -3.82 -1.72
N LEU A 10 16.75 -4.21 -0.48
CA LEU A 10 16.93 -5.62 -0.09
C LEU A 10 15.66 -6.46 -0.34
N LEU A 11 14.48 -5.90 -0.11
CA LEU A 11 13.20 -6.57 -0.37
C LEU A 11 12.93 -6.84 -1.86
N LYS A 12 13.59 -6.13 -2.78
CA LYS A 12 13.53 -6.46 -4.21
C LYS A 12 14.22 -7.79 -4.55
N GLU A 13 15.19 -8.19 -3.74
CA GLU A 13 16.07 -9.34 -4.01
C GLU A 13 15.77 -10.56 -3.13
N LYS A 14 15.29 -10.36 -1.91
CA LYS A 14 15.10 -11.44 -0.94
C LYS A 14 13.92 -11.20 -0.01
N GLN A 15 13.43 -12.30 0.58
CA GLN A 15 12.33 -12.28 1.54
C GLN A 15 12.71 -11.54 2.83
N MET A 16 11.76 -10.83 3.43
CA MET A 16 11.91 -10.08 4.68
C MET A 16 12.57 -10.93 5.78
N ALA A 17 12.16 -12.18 5.94
CA ALA A 17 12.70 -13.09 6.95
C ALA A 17 14.18 -13.46 6.75
N ALA A 18 14.73 -13.24 5.55
CA ALA A 18 16.14 -13.51 5.23
C ALA A 18 17.04 -12.27 5.35
N ILE A 19 16.47 -11.09 5.59
CA ILE A 19 17.21 -9.84 5.76
C ILE A 19 17.68 -9.74 7.21
N THR A 20 18.91 -9.23 7.42
CA THR A 20 19.46 -8.99 8.76
C THR A 20 19.76 -7.51 8.98
N VAL A 21 19.67 -7.06 10.24
CA VAL A 21 20.07 -5.68 10.63
C VAL A 21 21.52 -5.38 10.24
N LYS A 22 22.39 -6.40 10.30
CA LYS A 22 23.78 -6.25 9.86
C LYS A 22 23.87 -5.83 8.41
N GLU A 23 23.23 -6.57 7.56
CA GLU A 23 23.24 -6.36 6.12
C GLU A 23 22.58 -5.03 5.73
N LEU A 24 21.43 -4.70 6.35
CA LEU A 24 20.80 -3.40 6.16
C LEU A 24 21.73 -2.25 6.52
N CYS A 25 22.39 -2.32 7.68
CA CYS A 25 23.32 -1.28 8.14
C CYS A 25 24.57 -1.15 7.26
N GLU A 26 25.08 -2.28 6.74
CA GLU A 26 26.19 -2.30 5.78
C GLU A 26 25.79 -1.62 4.46
N LEU A 27 24.59 -1.92 3.93
CA LEU A 27 24.09 -1.28 2.72
C LEU A 27 23.80 0.21 2.91
N ALA A 28 23.29 0.60 4.08
CA ALA A 28 22.94 1.98 4.41
C ALA A 28 24.16 2.82 4.84
N ASP A 29 25.32 2.22 5.02
CA ASP A 29 26.53 2.83 5.61
C ASP A 29 26.27 3.50 6.98
N VAL A 30 25.53 2.80 7.85
CA VAL A 30 25.23 3.27 9.21
C VAL A 30 25.61 2.25 10.27
N ASN A 31 25.86 2.72 11.49
CA ASN A 31 26.11 1.85 12.63
C ASN A 31 24.83 1.17 13.11
N ARG A 32 24.93 -0.08 13.60
CA ARG A 32 23.80 -0.78 14.23
C ARG A 32 23.26 -0.03 15.45
N SER A 33 24.10 0.70 16.20
CA SER A 33 23.62 1.55 17.30
C SER A 33 22.69 2.65 16.81
N THR A 34 22.96 3.21 15.62
CA THR A 34 22.09 4.19 14.97
C THR A 34 20.76 3.56 14.58
N PHE A 35 20.77 2.34 14.02
CA PHE A 35 19.55 1.60 13.72
C PHE A 35 18.69 1.41 14.98
N TYR A 36 19.26 0.84 16.04
CA TYR A 36 18.54 0.55 17.28
C TYR A 36 18.16 1.80 18.11
N ALA A 37 18.70 2.97 17.79
CA ALA A 37 18.24 4.24 18.35
C ALA A 37 16.88 4.68 17.79
N HIS A 38 16.47 4.16 16.61
CA HIS A 38 15.26 4.56 15.89
C HIS A 38 14.25 3.44 15.72
N TYR A 39 14.69 2.18 15.65
CA TYR A 39 13.87 1.03 15.32
C TYR A 39 14.15 -0.14 16.27
N LEU A 40 13.10 -0.86 16.66
CA LEU A 40 13.21 -2.06 17.50
C LEU A 40 13.86 -3.21 16.73
N ASP A 41 13.37 -3.41 15.50
CA ASP A 41 13.84 -4.44 14.57
C ASP A 41 13.49 -4.05 13.12
N LEU A 42 13.73 -4.96 12.18
CA LEU A 42 13.45 -4.74 10.76
C LEU A 42 11.95 -4.66 10.45
N TYR A 43 11.11 -5.36 11.22
CA TYR A 43 9.66 -5.31 11.04
C TYR A 43 9.08 -3.97 11.53
N ASP A 44 9.65 -3.39 12.59
CA ASP A 44 9.31 -2.03 13.04
C ASP A 44 9.64 -1.00 11.96
N LEU A 45 10.83 -1.10 11.34
CA LEU A 45 11.20 -0.24 10.21
C LEU A 45 10.24 -0.43 9.01
N LEU A 46 9.91 -1.69 8.68
CA LEU A 46 8.96 -1.98 7.60
C LEU A 46 7.58 -1.40 7.90
N ALA A 47 7.07 -1.61 9.11
CA ALA A 47 5.78 -1.08 9.55
C ALA A 47 5.72 0.46 9.43
N GLN A 48 6.79 1.17 9.78
CA GLN A 48 6.85 2.62 9.63
C GLN A 48 6.85 3.08 8.16
N ILE A 49 7.51 2.33 7.26
CA ILE A 49 7.43 2.60 5.80
C ILE A 49 6.00 2.44 5.30
N GLU A 50 5.36 1.35 5.69
CA GLU A 50 3.98 1.04 5.29
C GLU A 50 2.99 2.07 5.82
N ASP A 51 3.11 2.44 7.10
CA ASP A 51 2.23 3.40 7.76
C ASP A 51 2.33 4.79 7.10
N GLU A 52 3.53 5.24 6.74
CA GLU A 52 3.71 6.49 6.01
C GLU A 52 2.99 6.48 4.65
N LEU A 53 3.11 5.39 3.89
CA LEU A 53 2.40 5.26 2.61
C LEU A 53 0.87 5.22 2.79
N ILE A 54 0.39 4.55 3.82
CA ILE A 54 -1.03 4.49 4.14
C ILE A 54 -1.56 5.86 4.60
N GLU A 55 -0.80 6.59 5.38
CA GLU A 55 -1.15 7.96 5.79
C GLU A 55 -1.21 8.91 4.58
N GLU A 56 -0.22 8.85 3.69
CA GLU A 56 -0.22 9.62 2.44
C GLU A 56 -1.45 9.26 1.57
N LEU A 57 -1.76 7.98 1.43
CA LEU A 57 -2.94 7.50 0.72
C LEU A 57 -4.24 8.03 1.32
N ASN A 58 -4.38 7.96 2.66
CA ASN A 58 -5.55 8.47 3.35
C ASN A 58 -5.71 9.99 3.18
N MET A 59 -4.63 10.74 3.31
CA MET A 59 -4.64 12.19 3.06
C MET A 59 -5.07 12.48 1.63
N TYR A 60 -4.52 11.77 0.66
CA TYR A 60 -4.87 11.92 -0.75
C TYR A 60 -6.36 11.64 -0.99
N LEU A 61 -6.89 10.52 -0.47
CA LEU A 61 -8.29 10.15 -0.60
C LEU A 61 -9.22 11.17 0.12
N SER A 62 -8.80 11.76 1.23
CA SER A 62 -9.60 12.73 1.98
C SER A 62 -9.84 14.06 1.25
N THR A 63 -9.04 14.34 0.22
CA THR A 63 -9.22 15.56 -0.60
C THR A 63 -10.42 15.49 -1.55
N TYR A 64 -11.02 14.30 -1.72
CA TYR A 64 -12.12 14.08 -2.64
C TYR A 64 -13.46 13.84 -1.91
N ASN A 65 -14.54 14.39 -2.46
CA ASN A 65 -15.90 14.18 -1.96
C ASN A 65 -16.68 13.29 -2.93
N PHE A 66 -16.92 12.01 -2.56
CA PHE A 66 -17.38 10.94 -3.44
C PHE A 66 -18.89 10.70 -3.42
N THR A 67 -19.69 11.74 -3.27
CA THR A 67 -21.14 11.59 -3.20
C THR A 67 -21.82 11.37 -4.56
N LYS A 68 -21.09 11.49 -5.67
CA LYS A 68 -21.60 11.36 -7.04
C LYS A 68 -20.83 10.30 -7.84
N GLU A 69 -21.55 9.60 -8.71
CA GLU A 69 -21.02 8.50 -9.52
C GLU A 69 -19.79 8.89 -10.38
N LYS A 70 -19.79 10.11 -10.94
CA LYS A 70 -18.64 10.63 -11.69
C LYS A 70 -17.40 10.84 -10.81
N GLU A 71 -17.58 11.13 -9.55
CA GLU A 71 -16.50 11.37 -8.60
C GLU A 71 -15.80 10.06 -8.20
N ALA A 72 -16.52 8.93 -8.18
CA ALA A 72 -15.93 7.61 -7.92
C ALA A 72 -14.96 7.17 -9.02
N LEU A 73 -15.29 7.41 -10.29
CA LEU A 73 -14.38 7.12 -11.41
C LEU A 73 -13.14 8.02 -11.37
N GLN A 74 -13.33 9.32 -11.14
CA GLN A 74 -12.23 10.26 -11.02
C GLN A 74 -11.31 9.90 -9.86
N MET A 75 -11.84 9.42 -8.74
CA MET A 75 -11.04 8.95 -7.63
C MET A 75 -10.21 7.72 -8.02
N THR A 76 -10.81 6.73 -8.68
CA THR A 76 -10.07 5.55 -9.12
C THR A 76 -8.91 5.96 -10.04
N GLU A 77 -9.15 6.86 -10.97
CA GLU A 77 -8.11 7.43 -11.83
C GLU A 77 -6.99 8.09 -11.00
N LYS A 78 -7.37 8.95 -10.04
CA LYS A 78 -6.42 9.63 -9.18
C LYS A 78 -5.65 8.69 -8.25
N LEU A 79 -6.30 7.65 -7.74
CA LEU A 79 -5.64 6.61 -6.97
C LEU A 79 -4.59 5.88 -7.80
N LEU A 80 -4.91 5.51 -9.03
CA LEU A 80 -3.97 4.86 -9.94
C LEU A 80 -2.82 5.80 -10.34
N GLU A 81 -3.10 7.10 -10.57
CA GLU A 81 -2.06 8.11 -10.78
C GLU A 81 -1.12 8.22 -9.58
N TYR A 82 -1.65 8.25 -8.34
CA TYR A 82 -0.85 8.28 -7.12
C TYR A 82 0.03 7.03 -6.99
N LEU A 83 -0.54 5.84 -7.19
CA LEU A 83 0.21 4.58 -7.16
C LEU A 83 1.32 4.56 -8.22
N ALA A 84 1.09 5.16 -9.39
CA ALA A 84 2.10 5.29 -10.43
C ALA A 84 3.29 6.16 -9.99
N THR A 85 3.07 7.18 -9.16
CA THR A 85 4.17 7.99 -8.61
C THR A 85 5.02 7.25 -7.56
N ARG A 86 4.45 6.19 -6.94
CA ARG A 86 5.08 5.35 -5.91
C ARG A 86 5.28 3.90 -6.38
N GLN A 87 5.42 3.70 -7.71
CA GLN A 87 5.46 2.38 -8.34
C GLN A 87 6.46 1.42 -7.68
N ASP A 88 7.69 1.87 -7.48
CA ASP A 88 8.78 1.02 -6.96
C ASP A 88 8.51 0.56 -5.52
N GLU A 89 8.01 1.45 -4.68
CA GLU A 89 7.66 1.15 -3.28
C GLU A 89 6.46 0.19 -3.23
N CYS A 90 5.38 0.52 -3.92
CA CYS A 90 4.18 -0.33 -3.99
C CYS A 90 4.48 -1.71 -4.57
N LYS A 91 5.28 -1.78 -5.64
CA LYS A 91 5.71 -3.06 -6.23
C LYS A 91 6.50 -3.91 -5.24
N THR A 92 7.40 -3.28 -4.47
CA THR A 92 8.23 -3.97 -3.49
C THR A 92 7.40 -4.45 -2.30
N LEU A 93 6.49 -3.62 -1.78
CA LEU A 93 5.67 -3.96 -0.60
C LEU A 93 4.51 -4.91 -0.91
N LEU A 94 4.03 -4.96 -2.16
CA LEU A 94 2.97 -5.87 -2.61
C LEU A 94 3.50 -7.19 -3.18
N ASN A 95 4.82 -7.38 -3.27
CA ASN A 95 5.40 -8.62 -3.76
C ASN A 95 5.46 -9.69 -2.64
N GLU A 96 5.81 -10.92 -3.03
CA GLU A 96 5.90 -12.08 -2.13
C GLU A 96 7.10 -12.02 -1.18
N ASN A 97 8.07 -11.13 -1.40
CA ASN A 97 9.25 -10.96 -0.55
C ASN A 97 8.95 -10.12 0.69
N SER A 98 8.01 -9.19 0.61
CA SER A 98 7.47 -8.47 1.78
C SER A 98 6.55 -9.39 2.57
N ASP A 99 6.19 -8.99 3.79
CA ASP A 99 5.09 -9.66 4.47
C ASP A 99 3.74 -9.18 3.90
N SER A 100 2.64 -9.83 4.30
CA SER A 100 1.30 -9.47 3.82
C SER A 100 0.68 -8.28 4.54
N SER A 101 1.42 -7.60 5.43
CA SER A 101 0.88 -6.53 6.29
C SER A 101 0.45 -5.31 5.47
N PHE A 102 1.27 -4.89 4.51
CA PHE A 102 0.95 -3.76 3.64
C PHE A 102 -0.31 -4.00 2.80
N GLN A 103 -0.42 -5.20 2.20
CA GLN A 103 -1.62 -5.56 1.45
C GLN A 103 -2.87 -5.46 2.33
N LYS A 104 -2.82 -5.98 3.56
CA LYS A 104 -3.94 -5.92 4.50
C LYS A 104 -4.30 -4.49 4.87
N LYS A 105 -3.33 -3.61 5.13
CA LYS A 105 -3.56 -2.18 5.39
C LYS A 105 -4.26 -1.50 4.21
N VAL A 106 -3.84 -1.79 2.97
CA VAL A 106 -4.49 -1.26 1.75
C VAL A 106 -5.92 -1.79 1.62
N GLU A 107 -6.15 -3.08 1.91
CA GLU A 107 -7.48 -3.69 1.93
C GLU A 107 -8.40 -3.01 2.94
N ASP A 108 -7.92 -2.76 4.15
CA ASP A 108 -8.68 -2.09 5.22
C ASP A 108 -9.07 -0.66 4.82
N VAL A 109 -8.17 0.11 4.25
CA VAL A 109 -8.45 1.47 3.73
C VAL A 109 -9.51 1.42 2.63
N ALA A 110 -9.35 0.54 1.65
CA ALA A 110 -10.29 0.40 0.55
C ALA A 110 -11.67 -0.05 1.03
N HIS A 111 -11.72 -1.01 1.96
CA HIS A 111 -12.98 -1.49 2.55
C HIS A 111 -13.72 -0.37 3.30
N GLN A 112 -13.03 0.33 4.19
CA GLN A 112 -13.62 1.47 4.94
C GLN A 112 -14.15 2.54 3.98
N PHE A 113 -13.39 2.83 2.93
CA PHE A 113 -13.79 3.81 1.94
C PHE A 113 -15.06 3.40 1.19
N ILE A 114 -15.15 2.15 0.70
CA ILE A 114 -16.32 1.61 0.00
C ILE A 114 -17.54 1.60 0.91
N MET A 115 -17.39 1.11 2.15
CA MET A 115 -18.50 1.04 3.11
C MET A 115 -19.04 2.44 3.45
N LYS A 116 -18.14 3.40 3.73
CA LYS A 116 -18.54 4.75 4.13
C LYS A 116 -19.21 5.54 3.02
N ASN A 117 -18.69 5.45 1.80
CA ASN A 117 -19.10 6.36 0.72
C ASN A 117 -20.08 5.73 -0.27
N TRP A 118 -19.84 4.50 -0.70
CA TRP A 118 -20.63 3.89 -1.77
C TRP A 118 -21.83 3.09 -1.25
N MET A 119 -21.63 2.27 -0.23
CA MET A 119 -22.69 1.43 0.32
C MET A 119 -23.75 2.26 1.05
N ALA A 120 -23.34 3.29 1.78
CA ALA A 120 -24.26 4.19 2.47
C ALA A 120 -25.19 4.94 1.51
N VAL A 121 -24.69 5.36 0.35
CA VAL A 121 -25.48 6.05 -0.67
C VAL A 121 -26.48 5.12 -1.35
N ASN A 122 -26.12 3.86 -1.61
CA ASN A 122 -26.96 2.91 -2.32
C ASN A 122 -27.97 2.14 -1.45
N ARG A 123 -27.98 2.38 -0.13
CA ARG A 123 -28.93 1.76 0.83
C ARG A 123 -29.00 0.24 0.72
N LEU A 124 -27.86 -0.42 0.48
CA LEU A 124 -27.79 -1.87 0.39
C LEU A 124 -27.92 -2.51 1.78
N ASP A 125 -28.44 -3.74 1.82
CA ASP A 125 -28.42 -4.54 3.05
C ASP A 125 -26.99 -4.71 3.58
N GLN A 126 -26.83 -4.61 4.89
CA GLN A 126 -25.49 -4.60 5.51
C GLN A 126 -24.70 -5.88 5.22
N ASN A 127 -25.35 -7.06 5.35
CA ASN A 127 -24.67 -8.32 5.11
C ASN A 127 -24.24 -8.47 3.64
N PHE A 128 -25.11 -8.08 2.72
CA PHE A 128 -24.80 -8.08 1.29
C PHE A 128 -23.68 -7.08 0.96
N SER A 129 -23.69 -5.92 1.63
CA SER A 129 -22.68 -4.88 1.47
C SER A 129 -21.30 -5.37 1.86
N GLU A 130 -21.15 -6.14 2.93
CA GLU A 130 -19.88 -6.70 3.39
C GLU A 130 -19.29 -7.68 2.34
N TYR A 131 -20.11 -8.62 1.83
CA TYR A 131 -19.64 -9.54 0.78
C TYR A 131 -19.27 -8.82 -0.52
N LEU A 132 -20.09 -7.86 -0.93
CA LEU A 132 -19.85 -7.09 -2.13
C LEU A 132 -18.57 -6.22 -2.00
N SER A 133 -18.38 -5.59 -0.84
CA SER A 133 -17.15 -4.84 -0.54
C SER A 133 -15.91 -5.73 -0.59
N ALA A 134 -15.95 -6.90 0.05
CA ALA A 134 -14.84 -7.84 0.02
C ALA A 134 -14.50 -8.28 -1.42
N PHE A 135 -15.50 -8.58 -2.24
CA PHE A 135 -15.31 -8.94 -3.65
C PHE A 135 -14.67 -7.80 -4.45
N ILE A 136 -15.20 -6.58 -4.30
CA ILE A 136 -14.68 -5.39 -5.03
C ILE A 136 -13.25 -5.09 -4.60
N VAL A 137 -12.97 -5.06 -3.29
CA VAL A 137 -11.62 -4.76 -2.75
C VAL A 137 -10.61 -5.79 -3.22
N SER A 138 -10.89 -7.09 -3.04
CA SER A 138 -9.96 -8.16 -3.45
C SER A 138 -9.71 -8.14 -4.97
N GLY A 139 -10.75 -7.97 -5.78
CA GLY A 139 -10.62 -7.87 -7.23
C GLY A 139 -9.82 -6.64 -7.66
N SER A 140 -10.06 -5.49 -7.03
CA SER A 140 -9.33 -4.25 -7.32
C SER A 140 -7.86 -4.36 -6.98
N ILE A 141 -7.51 -4.93 -5.82
CA ILE A 141 -6.12 -5.11 -5.41
C ILE A 141 -5.40 -6.09 -6.34
N GLN A 142 -6.04 -7.20 -6.70
CA GLN A 142 -5.45 -8.13 -7.64
C GLN A 142 -5.20 -7.50 -9.01
N MET A 143 -6.14 -6.70 -9.50
CA MET A 143 -5.97 -5.94 -10.74
C MET A 143 -4.83 -4.93 -10.64
N MET A 144 -4.71 -4.19 -9.54
CA MET A 144 -3.62 -3.25 -9.30
C MET A 144 -2.26 -3.96 -9.26
N LYS A 145 -2.16 -5.11 -8.56
CA LYS A 145 -0.92 -5.91 -8.52
C LYS A 145 -0.51 -6.36 -9.92
N MET A 146 -1.44 -6.86 -10.72
CA MET A 146 -1.19 -7.25 -12.11
C MET A 146 -0.71 -6.06 -12.95
N TRP A 147 -1.36 -4.91 -12.84
CA TRP A 147 -1.01 -3.70 -13.56
C TRP A 147 0.39 -3.19 -13.20
N ILE A 148 0.72 -3.13 -11.89
CA ILE A 148 2.05 -2.74 -11.40
C ILE A 148 3.12 -3.72 -11.90
N ASN A 149 2.86 -5.04 -11.82
CA ASN A 149 3.81 -6.08 -12.25
C ASN A 149 4.05 -6.07 -13.77
N ASN A 150 3.04 -5.69 -14.55
CA ASN A 150 3.15 -5.52 -16.00
C ASN A 150 3.81 -4.17 -16.40
N GLY A 151 4.37 -3.43 -15.45
CA GLY A 151 5.03 -2.15 -15.72
C GLY A 151 4.06 -1.01 -16.05
N MET A 152 2.82 -1.10 -15.56
CA MET A 152 1.77 -0.09 -15.79
C MET A 152 1.48 0.14 -17.29
N ASP A 153 1.37 -0.97 -18.02
CA ASP A 153 1.23 -1.04 -19.49
C ASP A 153 -0.03 -0.35 -20.05
N LYS A 154 -1.00 -0.02 -19.21
CA LYS A 154 -2.22 0.71 -19.54
C LYS A 154 -2.26 2.06 -18.82
N SER A 155 -2.74 3.10 -19.53
CA SER A 155 -3.04 4.38 -18.88
C SER A 155 -4.16 4.23 -17.87
N PRO A 156 -4.12 4.93 -16.71
CA PRO A 156 -5.26 5.04 -15.81
C PRO A 156 -6.52 5.69 -16.43
N LYS A 157 -6.34 6.38 -17.57
CA LYS A 157 -7.41 7.06 -18.34
C LYS A 157 -8.03 6.14 -19.37
#